data_0aa9abcaecd5200bc69c8976faa874f4
#
_entry.id   0aa9abcaecd5200bc69c8976faa874f4
#
_cell.length_a   1.000
_cell.length_b   1.000
_cell.length_c   1.000
_cell.angle_alpha   90.00
_cell.angle_beta   90.00
_cell.angle_gamma   90.00
#
_symmetry.space_group_name_H-M   'P 1'
#
loop_
_entity.id
_entity.type
_entity.pdbx_description
1 polymer ?
#
loop_
_entity_poly.entity_id
_entity_poly.type
_entity_poly.pdbx_seq_one_letter_code
_entity_poly.pdbx_strand_id
1 'polypeptide(L)'
;MIARVPFDEGSLTGTLTLDSKWPKEDWRSTYFVPENLRLSVEHADALKPLIPANSTMAEMALRFILNNPDVSTIIPGMRKIRNVEANTAASDKGPLPGELHAELRKHRWERKPTKWSQ
;
A
#
# COMPACT_ATOMS: atom_id res chain seq x y z
N MET A 1 -7.68 -13.45 -10.61
CA MET A 1 -8.12 -12.74 -9.37
C MET A 1 -8.03 -11.23 -9.58
N ILE A 2 -9.01 -10.47 -9.05
CA ILE A 2 -8.95 -8.99 -8.99
C ILE A 2 -8.57 -8.59 -7.57
N ALA A 3 -7.42 -7.93 -7.41
CA ALA A 3 -6.95 -7.51 -6.10
C ALA A 3 -7.50 -6.12 -5.73
N ARG A 4 -8.03 -6.00 -4.52
CA ARG A 4 -8.58 -4.76 -3.96
C ARG A 4 -7.67 -4.20 -2.89
N VAL A 5 -7.87 -2.91 -2.58
CA VAL A 5 -7.19 -2.20 -1.46
C VAL A 5 -5.66 -2.35 -1.49
N PRO A 6 -5.01 -2.15 -2.66
CA PRO A 6 -3.59 -2.46 -2.82
C PRO A 6 -2.67 -1.60 -1.95
N PHE A 7 -3.15 -0.47 -1.45
CA PHE A 7 -2.38 0.44 -0.60
C PHE A 7 -2.75 0.34 0.88
N ASP A 8 -3.48 -0.71 1.28
CA ASP A 8 -3.88 -0.90 2.66
C ASP A 8 -4.49 0.39 3.27
N GLU A 9 -5.57 0.85 2.64
CA GLU A 9 -6.30 2.07 2.97
C GLU A 9 -5.46 3.36 2.97
N GLY A 10 -4.32 3.33 2.29
CA GLY A 10 -3.40 4.45 2.15
C GLY A 10 -2.09 4.30 2.92
N SER A 11 -1.93 3.29 3.77
CA SER A 11 -0.70 3.03 4.52
C SER A 11 0.51 2.88 3.60
N LEU A 12 0.34 2.19 2.48
CA LEU A 12 1.41 1.91 1.51
C LEU A 12 1.56 2.99 0.43
N THR A 13 1.04 4.17 0.64
CA THR A 13 1.34 5.34 -0.21
C THR A 13 2.59 6.07 0.25
N GLY A 14 3.07 5.79 1.45
CA GLY A 14 4.22 6.48 2.07
C GLY A 14 3.90 7.88 2.58
N THR A 15 2.62 8.27 2.62
CA THR A 15 2.19 9.63 3.00
C THR A 15 1.64 9.73 4.42
N LEU A 16 1.34 8.60 5.08
CA LEU A 16 0.86 8.60 6.45
C LEU A 16 1.98 8.92 7.44
N THR A 17 1.64 9.70 8.44
CA THR A 17 2.48 10.02 9.60
C THR A 17 1.68 9.82 10.88
N LEU A 18 2.35 9.83 12.04
CA LEU A 18 1.68 9.75 13.34
C LEU A 18 0.73 10.92 13.59
N ASP A 19 0.93 12.04 12.90
CA ASP A 19 0.10 13.26 13.01
C ASP A 19 -1.04 13.29 11.98
N SER A 20 -1.17 12.25 11.14
CA SER A 20 -2.26 12.17 10.15
C SER A 20 -3.62 12.19 10.83
N LYS A 21 -4.51 13.06 10.33
CA LYS A 21 -5.86 13.25 10.86
C LYS A 21 -6.87 13.33 9.73
N TRP A 22 -8.08 12.92 10.01
CA TRP A 22 -9.21 12.95 9.10
C TRP A 22 -10.41 13.65 9.76
N PRO A 23 -11.27 14.32 8.96
CA PRO A 23 -12.57 14.79 9.45
C PRO A 23 -13.37 13.64 10.09
N LYS A 24 -14.25 13.95 11.04
CA LYS A 24 -15.07 12.92 11.73
C LYS A 24 -15.97 12.13 10.77
N GLU A 25 -16.38 12.77 9.70
CA GLU A 25 -17.24 12.20 8.65
C GLU A 25 -16.48 11.27 7.70
N ASP A 26 -15.15 11.34 7.71
CA ASP A 26 -14.30 10.45 6.92
C ASP A 26 -14.12 9.11 7.65
N TRP A 27 -14.49 8.01 6.99
CA TRP A 27 -14.38 6.65 7.57
C TRP A 27 -12.97 6.32 8.05
N ARG A 28 -11.93 6.94 7.50
CA ARG A 28 -10.55 6.76 7.93
C ARG A 28 -10.31 7.24 9.35
N SER A 29 -11.10 8.18 9.85
CA SER A 29 -11.04 8.61 11.26
C SER A 29 -11.39 7.48 12.22
N THR A 30 -12.23 6.54 11.79
CA THR A 30 -12.64 5.35 12.55
C THR A 30 -11.68 4.18 12.32
N TYR A 31 -11.14 4.05 11.11
CA TYR A 31 -10.20 3.01 10.73
C TYR A 31 -8.82 3.23 11.37
N PHE A 32 -8.26 4.43 11.23
CA PHE A 32 -6.96 4.80 11.80
C PHE A 32 -7.10 5.36 13.22
N VAL A 33 -7.67 4.55 14.12
CA VAL A 33 -7.54 4.84 15.55
C VAL A 33 -6.05 4.88 15.95
N PRO A 34 -5.66 5.57 17.05
CA PRO A 34 -4.25 5.85 17.34
C PRO A 34 -3.33 4.63 17.27
N GLU A 35 -3.75 3.48 17.79
CA GLU A 35 -2.96 2.25 17.74
C GLU A 35 -2.79 1.73 16.31
N ASN A 36 -3.87 1.71 15.52
CA ASN A 36 -3.81 1.24 14.14
C ASN A 36 -2.99 2.19 13.26
N LEU A 37 -3.12 3.50 13.46
CA LEU A 37 -2.29 4.49 12.76
C LEU A 37 -0.80 4.28 13.07
N ARG A 38 -0.45 4.15 14.35
CA ARG A 38 0.93 3.92 14.77
C ARG A 38 1.53 2.68 14.11
N LEU A 39 0.85 1.54 14.21
CA LEU A 39 1.31 0.29 13.60
C LEU A 39 1.44 0.40 12.08
N SER A 40 0.46 1.03 11.42
CA SER A 40 0.50 1.25 9.96
C SER A 40 1.70 2.09 9.53
N VAL A 41 2.00 3.16 10.27
CA VAL A 41 3.16 4.03 10.00
C VAL A 41 4.47 3.29 10.25
N GLU A 42 4.61 2.60 11.38
CA GLU A 42 5.82 1.84 11.71
C GLU A 42 6.14 0.77 10.65
N HIS A 43 5.15 -0.01 10.22
CA HIS A 43 5.34 -1.02 9.19
C HIS A 43 5.64 -0.41 7.81
N ALA A 44 4.95 0.68 7.44
CA ALA A 44 5.24 1.38 6.19
C ALA A 44 6.64 1.99 6.19
N ASP A 45 7.07 2.58 7.31
CA ASP A 45 8.41 3.16 7.44
C ASP A 45 9.52 2.09 7.33
N ALA A 46 9.28 0.89 7.85
CA ALA A 46 10.20 -0.24 7.70
C ALA A 46 10.40 -0.67 6.23
N LEU A 47 9.45 -0.38 5.35
CA LEU A 47 9.56 -0.66 3.90
C LEU A 47 10.31 0.42 3.12
N LYS A 48 10.44 1.63 3.65
CA LYS A 48 11.09 2.74 2.94
C LYS A 48 12.50 2.44 2.42
N PRO A 49 13.38 1.79 3.20
CA PRO A 49 14.72 1.43 2.72
C PRO A 49 14.72 0.45 1.54
N LEU A 50 13.63 -0.26 1.32
CA LEU A 50 13.49 -1.27 0.27
C LEU A 50 12.95 -0.69 -1.05
N ILE A 51 12.52 0.57 -1.06
CA ILE A 51 11.98 1.21 -2.26
C ILE A 51 13.10 1.35 -3.29
N PRO A 52 12.94 0.79 -4.52
CA PRO A 52 13.95 0.92 -5.56
C PRO A 52 14.23 2.39 -5.92
N ALA A 53 15.44 2.68 -6.38
CA ALA A 53 15.80 4.00 -6.91
C ALA A 53 14.80 4.41 -8.01
N ASN A 54 14.42 5.70 -8.03
CA ASN A 54 13.45 6.26 -8.98
C ASN A 54 12.05 5.59 -8.96
N SER A 55 11.69 5.01 -7.82
CA SER A 55 10.39 4.40 -7.60
C SER A 55 9.69 5.02 -6.38
N THR A 56 8.45 4.65 -6.16
CA THR A 56 7.67 5.05 -4.99
C THR A 56 7.21 3.81 -4.22
N MET A 57 6.82 4.00 -2.96
CA MET A 57 6.22 2.93 -2.17
C MET A 57 4.94 2.40 -2.84
N ALA A 58 4.10 3.28 -3.37
CA ALA A 58 2.89 2.91 -4.08
C ALA A 58 3.18 2.03 -5.31
N GLU A 59 4.17 2.41 -6.13
CA GLU A 59 4.61 1.59 -7.26
C GLU A 59 5.11 0.22 -6.81
N MET A 60 5.97 0.20 -5.79
CA MET A 60 6.49 -1.05 -5.23
C MET A 60 5.36 -1.96 -4.72
N ALA A 61 4.35 -1.40 -4.04
CA ALA A 61 3.19 -2.15 -3.56
C ALA A 61 2.36 -2.75 -4.72
N LEU A 62 2.08 -1.98 -5.77
CA LEU A 62 1.36 -2.49 -6.94
C LEU A 62 2.13 -3.60 -7.64
N ARG A 63 3.42 -3.40 -7.89
CA ARG A 63 4.28 -4.40 -8.54
C ARG A 63 4.44 -5.66 -7.70
N PHE A 64 4.48 -5.54 -6.36
CA PHE A 64 4.49 -6.69 -5.46
C PHE A 64 3.24 -7.56 -5.65
N ILE A 65 2.05 -6.95 -5.74
CA ILE A 65 0.80 -7.68 -5.96
C ILE A 65 0.78 -8.32 -7.36
N LEU A 66 1.21 -7.59 -8.38
CA LEU A 66 1.27 -8.07 -9.77
C LEU A 66 2.30 -9.19 -9.99
N ASN A 67 3.25 -9.38 -9.08
CA ASN A 67 4.15 -10.54 -9.12
C ASN A 67 3.42 -11.89 -8.91
N ASN A 68 2.22 -11.88 -8.34
CA ASN A 68 1.44 -13.08 -8.18
C ASN A 68 0.73 -13.44 -9.51
N PRO A 69 1.03 -14.59 -10.12
CA PRO A 69 0.45 -14.98 -11.41
C PRO A 69 -1.07 -15.17 -11.37
N ASP A 70 -1.67 -15.36 -10.19
CA ASP A 70 -3.11 -15.49 -10.03
C ASP A 70 -3.84 -14.14 -10.03
N VAL A 71 -3.10 -13.03 -9.97
CA VAL A 71 -3.66 -11.68 -10.02
C VAL A 71 -3.73 -11.20 -11.45
N SER A 72 -4.94 -11.05 -11.97
CA SER A 72 -5.18 -10.55 -13.32
C SER A 72 -5.18 -9.02 -13.40
N THR A 73 -5.63 -8.36 -12.33
CA THR A 73 -5.66 -6.89 -12.24
C THR A 73 -5.78 -6.41 -10.81
N ILE A 74 -5.42 -5.14 -10.60
CA ILE A 74 -5.54 -4.43 -9.33
C ILE A 74 -6.44 -3.22 -9.54
N ILE A 75 -7.27 -2.88 -8.55
CA ILE A 75 -8.15 -1.70 -8.58
C ILE A 75 -7.72 -0.66 -7.52
N PRO A 76 -6.66 0.12 -7.78
CA PRO A 76 -6.22 1.21 -6.91
C PRO A 76 -7.12 2.45 -7.03
N GLY A 77 -7.03 3.35 -6.06
CA GLY A 77 -7.69 4.66 -6.16
C GLY A 77 -7.08 5.53 -7.26
N MET A 78 -7.92 6.04 -8.16
CA MET A 78 -7.50 6.81 -9.35
C MET A 78 -8.23 8.18 -9.47
N ARG A 79 -8.49 8.83 -8.35
CA ARG A 79 -9.24 10.12 -8.35
C ARG A 79 -8.47 11.29 -8.99
N LYS A 80 -7.15 11.24 -9.01
CA LYS A 80 -6.29 12.29 -9.60
C LYS A 80 -5.60 11.74 -10.83
N ILE A 81 -5.46 12.55 -11.90
CA ILE A 81 -4.78 12.17 -13.14
C ILE A 81 -3.39 11.59 -12.86
N ARG A 82 -2.59 12.26 -12.03
CA ARG A 82 -1.26 11.76 -11.66
C ARG A 82 -1.27 10.34 -11.06
N ASN A 83 -2.35 9.98 -10.35
CA ASN A 83 -2.46 8.63 -9.78
C ASN A 83 -2.83 7.61 -10.86
N VAL A 84 -3.64 8.00 -11.84
CA VAL A 84 -3.93 7.15 -13.02
C VAL A 84 -2.63 6.84 -13.75
N GLU A 85 -1.86 7.86 -14.10
CA GLU A 85 -0.59 7.73 -14.81
C GLU A 85 0.42 6.86 -14.03
N ALA A 86 0.61 7.13 -12.74
CA ALA A 86 1.54 6.37 -11.90
C ALA A 86 1.11 4.91 -11.73
N ASN A 87 -0.18 4.66 -11.51
CA ASN A 87 -0.69 3.31 -11.29
C ASN A 87 -0.63 2.46 -12.57
N THR A 88 -0.94 3.03 -13.73
CA THR A 88 -0.82 2.33 -15.02
C THR A 88 0.64 2.07 -15.37
N ALA A 89 1.53 3.04 -15.17
CA ALA A 89 2.96 2.88 -15.40
C ALA A 89 3.59 1.75 -14.55
N ALA A 90 3.06 1.49 -13.35
CA ALA A 90 3.52 0.38 -12.51
C ALA A 90 3.33 -0.98 -13.20
N SER A 91 2.24 -1.15 -13.97
CA SER A 91 2.01 -2.37 -14.76
C SER A 91 3.03 -2.53 -15.89
N ASP A 92 3.40 -1.44 -16.56
CA ASP A 92 4.33 -1.46 -17.68
C ASP A 92 5.77 -1.79 -17.25
N LYS A 93 6.12 -1.48 -16.01
CA LYS A 93 7.46 -1.76 -15.45
C LYS A 93 7.72 -3.24 -15.14
N GLY A 94 6.68 -4.06 -15.16
CA GLY A 94 6.77 -5.49 -14.91
C GLY A 94 7.05 -5.87 -13.45
N PRO A 95 7.40 -7.14 -13.18
CA PRO A 95 7.58 -7.66 -11.82
C PRO A 95 8.77 -7.00 -11.10
N LEU A 96 8.71 -7.04 -9.77
CA LEU A 96 9.87 -6.70 -8.93
C LEU A 96 10.96 -7.76 -9.08
N PRO A 97 12.24 -7.38 -8.89
CA PRO A 97 13.31 -8.36 -8.76
C PRO A 97 12.99 -9.41 -7.69
N GLY A 98 13.34 -10.68 -7.96
CA GLY A 98 12.99 -11.80 -7.08
C GLY A 98 13.51 -11.65 -5.65
N GLU A 99 14.72 -11.11 -5.48
CA GLU A 99 15.31 -10.84 -4.16
C GLU A 99 14.50 -9.82 -3.37
N LEU A 100 14.11 -8.71 -4.02
CA LEU A 100 13.26 -7.69 -3.40
C LEU A 100 11.89 -8.26 -3.03
N HIS A 101 11.28 -9.01 -3.94
CA HIS A 101 9.99 -9.66 -3.67
C HIS A 101 10.08 -10.60 -2.46
N ALA A 102 11.14 -11.40 -2.35
CA ALA A 102 11.38 -12.29 -1.22
C ALA A 102 11.58 -11.51 0.10
N GLU A 103 12.31 -10.39 0.04
CA GLU A 103 12.51 -9.53 1.21
C GLU A 103 11.21 -8.91 1.69
N LEU A 104 10.41 -8.36 0.78
CA LEU A 104 9.10 -7.77 1.10
C LEU A 104 8.15 -8.76 1.78
N ARG A 105 8.21 -10.04 1.42
CA ARG A 105 7.40 -11.09 2.06
C ARG A 105 7.70 -11.28 3.55
N LYS A 106 8.89 -10.95 4.00
CA LYS A 106 9.27 -11.03 5.43
C LYS A 106 8.61 -9.94 6.27
N HIS A 107 8.15 -8.86 5.62
CA HIS A 107 7.43 -7.76 6.25
C HIS A 107 5.92 -8.01 6.39
N ARG A 108 5.45 -9.23 6.12
CA ARG A 108 4.06 -9.60 6.39
C ARG A 108 3.74 -9.42 7.87
N TRP A 109 2.63 -8.80 8.14
CA TRP A 109 2.10 -8.62 9.50
C TRP A 109 0.60 -8.85 9.53
N GLU A 110 0.08 -9.28 10.66
CA GLU A 110 -1.35 -9.41 10.85
C GLU A 110 -1.92 -8.12 11.42
N ARG A 111 -2.84 -7.56 10.68
CA ARG A 111 -3.55 -6.37 11.14
C ARG A 111 -4.56 -6.75 12.21
N LYS A 112 -4.61 -5.99 13.30
CA LYS A 112 -5.67 -6.14 14.29
C LYS A 112 -7.02 -5.82 13.65
N PRO A 113 -8.07 -6.64 13.88
CA PRO A 113 -9.40 -6.35 13.36
C PRO A 113 -9.89 -4.98 13.81
N THR A 114 -10.49 -4.25 12.89
CA THR A 114 -11.22 -3.02 13.16
C THR A 114 -12.69 -3.21 12.77
N LYS A 115 -13.56 -2.26 13.09
CA LYS A 115 -14.98 -2.31 12.68
C LYS A 115 -15.16 -2.41 11.16
N TRP A 116 -14.16 -2.06 10.37
CA TRP A 116 -14.17 -2.04 8.90
C TRP A 116 -13.45 -3.22 8.25
N SER A 117 -12.76 -4.04 9.03
CA SER A 117 -11.97 -5.16 8.54
C SER A 117 -12.66 -6.53 8.69
N GLN A 118 -13.97 -6.54 8.88
CA GLN A 118 -14.79 -7.74 8.97
C GLN A 118 -15.33 -8.14 7.60
#